data_095068abead1bc4bb6c0117d88e85a13
#
_entry.id   095068abead1bc4bb6c0117d88e85a13
#
_cell.length_a   1.000
_cell.length_b   1.000
_cell.length_c   1.000
_cell.angle_alpha   90.00
_cell.angle_beta   90.00
_cell.angle_gamma   90.00
#
_symmetry.space_group_name_H-M   'P 1'
#
loop_
_entity.id
_entity.type
_entity.pdbx_description
1 polymer ?
#
loop_
_entity_poly.entity_id
_entity_poly.type
_entity_poly.pdbx_seq_one_letter_code
_entity_poly.pdbx_strand_id
1 'polypeptide(L)'
;ILNECAKRFKPTDLTLPYSNSSEYKMIDDEEEVCLKSMSLQELFDIRLTIPDYQRIYCWNDSNIKTLWNNLKEMPEGLDYHLGAIILQRQDNDCDIIDGQQRLVTLTLILRSFGYEGNMPLLLQRFKSLEACENIANAKYVIQEIKGWDSDENNKMLENILKHLTFSVLLLKSKNLDLAYTFFSNQNSRGVRLSDYDILKAHHLRFLI
;
A
#
# COMPACT_ATOMS: atom_id res chain seq x y z
N ILE A 1 -8.04 5.57 -28.18
CA ILE A 1 -7.45 5.81 -26.84
C ILE A 1 -7.60 4.57 -25.99
N LEU A 2 -8.80 4.00 -25.78
CA LEU A 2 -9.00 2.77 -24.98
C LEU A 2 -8.25 1.55 -25.54
N ASN A 3 -8.13 1.41 -26.85
CA ASN A 3 -7.39 0.32 -27.50
C ASN A 3 -5.86 0.45 -27.38
N GLU A 4 -5.33 1.65 -27.18
CA GLU A 4 -3.88 1.85 -26.97
C GLU A 4 -3.47 1.58 -25.52
N CYS A 5 -4.31 1.91 -24.54
CA CYS A 5 -4.08 1.54 -23.14
C CYS A 5 -4.08 0.01 -22.97
N ALA A 6 -5.05 -0.68 -23.58
CA ALA A 6 -5.10 -2.15 -23.55
C ALA A 6 -3.90 -2.84 -24.24
N LYS A 7 -3.28 -2.21 -25.25
CA LYS A 7 -2.10 -2.74 -25.91
C LYS A 7 -0.80 -2.52 -25.12
N ARG A 8 -0.76 -1.54 -24.21
CA ARG A 8 0.39 -1.28 -23.33
C ARG A 8 0.41 -2.13 -22.07
N PHE A 9 -0.69 -2.78 -21.76
CA PHE A 9 -0.82 -3.58 -20.55
C PHE A 9 -1.19 -5.03 -20.90
N LYS A 10 -0.17 -5.88 -21.04
CA LYS A 10 -0.42 -7.33 -20.96
C LYS A 10 -0.60 -7.66 -19.47
N PRO A 11 -1.69 -8.38 -19.09
CA PRO A 11 -1.87 -8.86 -17.70
C PRO A 11 -0.67 -9.67 -17.18
N THR A 12 0.14 -10.23 -18.07
CA THR A 12 1.38 -10.93 -17.78
C THR A 12 2.50 -10.04 -17.25
N ASP A 13 2.44 -8.72 -17.41
CA ASP A 13 3.47 -7.81 -16.88
C ASP A 13 3.28 -7.50 -15.37
N LEU A 14 2.15 -7.91 -14.79
CA LEU A 14 1.89 -7.86 -13.35
C LEU A 14 2.25 -9.18 -12.64
N THR A 15 2.43 -10.24 -13.39
CA THR A 15 2.91 -11.53 -12.90
C THR A 15 4.38 -11.70 -13.29
N LEU A 16 5.26 -10.94 -12.66
CA LEU A 16 6.67 -11.32 -12.65
C LEU A 16 6.79 -12.61 -11.84
N PRO A 17 7.49 -13.63 -12.35
CA PRO A 17 7.74 -14.85 -11.59
C PRO A 17 8.64 -14.46 -10.40
N TYR A 18 8.04 -14.24 -9.27
CA TYR A 18 8.77 -14.10 -8.02
C TYR A 18 9.11 -15.50 -7.55
N SER A 19 10.31 -15.96 -7.87
CA SER A 19 10.84 -17.25 -7.44
C SER A 19 11.59 -17.18 -6.09
N ASN A 20 11.33 -16.16 -5.28
CA ASN A 20 11.87 -16.14 -3.93
C ASN A 20 10.73 -16.39 -2.95
N SER A 21 10.78 -17.54 -2.30
CA SER A 21 10.08 -17.80 -1.04
C SER A 21 10.68 -16.90 0.04
N SER A 22 10.41 -15.61 -0.03
CA SER A 22 10.71 -14.70 1.06
C SER A 22 9.87 -15.13 2.25
N GLU A 23 10.52 -15.54 3.33
CA GLU A 23 9.85 -15.84 4.59
C GLU A 23 9.30 -14.51 5.14
N TYR A 24 7.98 -14.37 5.12
CA TYR A 24 7.32 -13.24 5.77
C TYR A 24 7.37 -13.42 7.28
N LYS A 25 7.65 -12.32 7.99
CA LYS A 25 7.65 -12.33 9.45
C LYS A 25 6.23 -12.35 9.99
N MET A 26 5.99 -13.22 10.97
CA MET A 26 4.76 -13.19 11.75
C MET A 26 4.88 -12.10 12.82
N ILE A 27 3.83 -11.29 12.97
CA ILE A 27 3.73 -10.40 14.12
C ILE A 27 3.16 -11.23 15.26
N ASP A 28 4.03 -11.62 16.19
CA ASP A 28 3.61 -12.35 17.39
C ASP A 28 3.37 -11.33 18.52
N ASP A 29 2.10 -11.10 18.82
CA ASP A 29 1.67 -10.19 19.87
C ASP A 29 0.45 -10.78 20.57
N GLU A 30 0.43 -10.78 21.90
CA GLU A 30 -0.65 -11.36 22.67
C GLU A 30 -1.86 -10.41 22.82
N GLU A 31 -1.65 -9.11 22.58
CA GLU A 31 -2.69 -8.09 22.75
C GLU A 31 -3.68 -8.07 21.58
N GLU A 32 -4.97 -7.81 21.87
CA GLU A 32 -6.01 -7.68 20.82
C GLU A 32 -5.80 -6.46 19.92
N VAL A 33 -5.18 -5.42 20.45
CA VAL A 33 -4.87 -4.17 19.76
C VAL A 33 -3.46 -3.76 20.13
N CYS A 34 -2.57 -3.68 19.17
CA CYS A 34 -1.19 -3.28 19.36
C CYS A 34 -0.84 -2.09 18.48
N LEU A 35 -0.15 -1.10 19.05
CA LEU A 35 0.38 0.04 18.32
C LEU A 35 1.91 -0.06 18.28
N LYS A 36 2.48 -0.12 17.07
CA LYS A 36 3.94 -0.18 16.84
C LYS A 36 4.39 0.89 15.86
N SER A 37 5.59 1.42 16.06
CA SER A 37 6.29 2.15 15.00
C SER A 37 7.06 1.15 14.15
N MET A 38 6.88 1.19 12.85
CA MET A 38 7.54 0.27 11.91
C MET A 38 8.09 1.05 10.71
N SER A 39 9.29 0.70 10.28
CA SER A 39 9.82 1.15 8.99
C SER A 39 9.08 0.51 7.83
N LEU A 40 9.20 1.10 6.63
CA LEU A 40 8.60 0.51 5.43
C LEU A 40 9.15 -0.89 5.15
N GLN A 41 10.43 -1.11 5.41
CA GLN A 41 11.05 -2.43 5.24
C GLN A 41 10.43 -3.47 6.18
N GLU A 42 10.31 -3.15 7.49
CA GLU A 42 9.66 -4.03 8.46
C GLU A 42 8.21 -4.32 8.10
N LEU A 43 7.49 -3.31 7.60
CA LEU A 43 6.10 -3.47 7.16
C LEU A 43 6.00 -4.38 5.92
N PHE A 44 6.95 -4.31 5.01
CA PHE A 44 6.97 -5.16 3.82
C PHE A 44 7.49 -6.58 4.09
N ASP A 45 8.11 -6.81 5.23
CA ASP A 45 8.42 -8.16 5.71
C ASP A 45 7.17 -8.92 6.21
N ILE A 46 6.03 -8.22 6.37
CA ILE A 46 4.74 -8.82 6.71
C ILE A 46 3.99 -9.18 5.42
N ARG A 47 3.31 -10.30 5.43
CA ARG A 47 2.43 -10.65 4.32
C ARG A 47 1.15 -9.82 4.35
N LEU A 48 1.15 -8.74 3.56
CA LEU A 48 0.03 -7.80 3.47
C LEU A 48 -0.94 -8.22 2.36
N THR A 49 -2.23 -8.08 2.63
CA THR A 49 -3.31 -8.32 1.65
C THR A 49 -4.29 -7.14 1.63
N ILE A 50 -4.95 -6.96 0.49
CA ILE A 50 -6.02 -5.99 0.33
C ILE A 50 -7.33 -6.77 0.26
N PRO A 51 -8.19 -6.71 1.28
CA PRO A 51 -9.45 -7.45 1.27
C PRO A 51 -10.42 -6.91 0.23
N ASP A 52 -11.34 -7.78 -0.24
CA ASP A 52 -12.28 -7.48 -1.31
C ASP A 52 -13.27 -6.35 -0.99
N TYR A 53 -13.48 -6.04 0.29
CA TYR A 53 -14.34 -4.93 0.73
C TYR A 53 -13.66 -3.56 0.65
N GLN A 54 -12.32 -3.53 0.52
CA GLN A 54 -11.61 -2.26 0.34
C GLN A 54 -11.94 -1.63 -1.02
N ARG A 55 -11.91 -0.28 -1.03
CA ARG A 55 -12.05 0.45 -2.28
C ARG A 55 -10.91 0.12 -3.24
N ILE A 56 -11.17 0.24 -4.52
CA ILE A 56 -10.13 0.10 -5.54
C ILE A 56 -9.03 1.15 -5.38
N TYR A 57 -7.87 0.90 -5.97
CA TYR A 57 -6.84 1.92 -6.07
C TYR A 57 -7.36 3.10 -6.92
N CYS A 58 -7.35 4.31 -6.35
CA CYS A 58 -7.97 5.50 -6.95
C CYS A 58 -7.14 6.80 -6.81
N TRP A 59 -5.88 6.73 -6.40
CA TRP A 59 -5.03 7.91 -6.34
C TRP A 59 -4.78 8.49 -7.73
N ASN A 60 -4.94 9.80 -7.84
CA ASN A 60 -4.65 10.58 -9.03
C ASN A 60 -3.22 11.15 -9.01
N ASP A 61 -2.84 11.83 -10.09
CA ASP A 61 -1.51 12.44 -10.26
C ASP A 61 -1.12 13.37 -9.11
N SER A 62 -2.07 14.15 -8.59
CA SER A 62 -1.81 15.08 -7.48
C SER A 62 -1.42 14.34 -6.21
N ASN A 63 -2.14 13.25 -5.87
CA ASN A 63 -1.81 12.44 -4.70
C ASN A 63 -0.42 11.81 -4.82
N ILE A 64 -0.10 11.26 -6.00
CA ILE A 64 1.18 10.61 -6.27
C ILE A 64 2.33 11.63 -6.18
N LYS A 65 2.18 12.80 -6.81
CA LYS A 65 3.17 13.89 -6.76
C LYS A 65 3.36 14.43 -5.34
N THR A 66 2.29 14.53 -4.56
CA THR A 66 2.38 14.93 -3.15
C THR A 66 3.19 13.92 -2.35
N LEU A 67 2.89 12.63 -2.48
CA LEU A 67 3.70 11.60 -1.81
C LEU A 67 5.15 11.65 -2.26
N TRP A 68 5.40 11.77 -3.56
CA TRP A 68 6.75 11.87 -4.12
C TRP A 68 7.54 13.04 -3.54
N ASN A 69 6.93 14.22 -3.46
CA ASN A 69 7.58 15.40 -2.89
C ASN A 69 7.90 15.19 -1.40
N ASN A 70 6.99 14.58 -0.62
CA ASN A 70 7.26 14.23 0.77
C ASN A 70 8.47 13.28 0.89
N LEU A 71 8.59 12.30 0.00
CA LEU A 71 9.74 11.38 -0.01
C LEU A 71 11.04 12.09 -0.38
N LYS A 72 11.01 13.06 -1.29
CA LYS A 72 12.18 13.88 -1.66
C LYS A 72 12.62 14.83 -0.54
N GLU A 73 11.67 15.29 0.26
CA GLU A 73 11.93 16.18 1.40
C GLU A 73 12.37 15.42 2.66
N MET A 74 12.38 14.08 2.63
CA MET A 74 12.87 13.28 3.75
C MET A 74 14.34 13.62 4.07
N PRO A 75 14.65 13.94 5.33
CA PRO A 75 16.02 14.14 5.73
C PRO A 75 16.81 12.84 5.61
N GLU A 76 18.05 12.92 5.15
CA GLU A 76 18.93 11.75 5.01
C GLU A 76 19.30 11.18 6.38
N GLY A 77 19.09 9.88 6.56
CA GLY A 77 19.47 9.14 7.77
C GLY A 77 18.64 9.44 9.02
N LEU A 78 17.52 10.16 8.88
CA LEU A 78 16.59 10.42 9.99
C LEU A 78 15.23 9.84 9.70
N ASP A 79 14.57 9.36 10.75
CA ASP A 79 13.23 8.79 10.63
C ASP A 79 12.21 9.85 10.24
N TYR A 80 11.44 9.53 9.19
CA TYR A 80 10.37 10.36 8.67
C TYR A 80 9.03 9.63 8.81
N HIS A 81 8.13 10.19 9.59
CA HIS A 81 6.83 9.57 9.85
C HIS A 81 5.78 9.94 8.80
N LEU A 82 5.35 8.96 8.00
CA LEU A 82 4.37 9.17 6.91
C LEU A 82 2.91 9.01 7.35
N GLY A 83 2.65 8.70 8.61
CA GLY A 83 1.31 8.59 9.17
C GLY A 83 0.95 7.18 9.64
N ALA A 84 -0.35 6.95 9.90
CA ALA A 84 -0.82 5.69 10.44
C ALA A 84 -1.21 4.69 9.35
N ILE A 85 -1.05 3.41 9.66
CA ILE A 85 -1.54 2.24 8.91
C ILE A 85 -2.37 1.39 9.88
N ILE A 86 -3.50 0.88 9.43
CA ILE A 86 -4.31 -0.05 10.23
C ILE A 86 -4.28 -1.40 9.54
N LEU A 87 -3.86 -2.41 10.28
CA LEU A 87 -3.80 -3.80 9.84
C LEU A 87 -4.72 -4.66 10.70
N GLN A 88 -5.36 -5.65 10.09
CA GLN A 88 -6.09 -6.69 10.79
C GLN A 88 -5.42 -8.04 10.51
N ARG A 89 -5.06 -8.76 11.58
CA ARG A 89 -4.45 -10.07 11.45
C ARG A 89 -5.46 -11.12 11.01
N GLN A 90 -5.10 -11.88 9.97
CA GLN A 90 -5.87 -13.02 9.46
C GLN A 90 -4.89 -14.19 9.36
N ASP A 91 -5.01 -15.18 10.24
CA ASP A 91 -4.12 -16.36 10.28
C ASP A 91 -2.62 -16.02 10.02
N ASN A 92 -2.16 -16.19 8.79
CA ASN A 92 -0.78 -15.93 8.36
C ASN A 92 -0.60 -14.59 7.60
N ASP A 93 -1.69 -13.87 7.33
CA ASP A 93 -1.72 -12.64 6.54
C ASP A 93 -2.15 -11.46 7.41
N CYS A 94 -1.92 -10.25 6.94
CA CYS A 94 -2.46 -9.04 7.53
C CYS A 94 -3.24 -8.26 6.47
N ASP A 95 -4.53 -8.09 6.70
CA ASP A 95 -5.40 -7.28 5.87
C ASP A 95 -5.17 -5.80 6.12
N ILE A 96 -5.00 -5.02 5.07
CA ILE A 96 -4.88 -3.58 5.15
C ILE A 96 -6.26 -2.97 5.31
N ILE A 97 -6.55 -2.40 6.49
CA ILE A 97 -7.81 -1.71 6.77
C ILE A 97 -7.71 -0.22 6.39
N ASP A 98 -6.56 0.41 6.68
CA ASP A 98 -6.24 1.77 6.22
C ASP A 98 -4.79 1.88 5.78
N GLY A 99 -4.54 2.80 4.84
CA GLY A 99 -3.21 3.04 4.25
C GLY A 99 -2.99 2.36 2.90
N GLN A 100 -3.97 1.64 2.36
CA GLN A 100 -3.88 0.91 1.09
C GLN A 100 -3.30 1.76 -0.04
N GLN A 101 -3.84 2.94 -0.29
CA GLN A 101 -3.43 3.81 -1.40
C GLN A 101 -1.93 4.17 -1.30
N ARG A 102 -1.48 4.54 -0.09
CA ARG A 102 -0.07 4.87 0.18
C ARG A 102 0.83 3.67 -0.05
N LEU A 103 0.49 2.51 0.50
CA LEU A 103 1.30 1.30 0.39
C LEU A 103 1.39 0.78 -1.05
N VAL A 104 0.29 0.83 -1.81
CA VAL A 104 0.30 0.48 -3.24
C VAL A 104 1.21 1.45 -4.01
N THR A 105 1.09 2.76 -3.78
CA THR A 105 1.94 3.75 -4.48
C THR A 105 3.42 3.59 -4.10
N LEU A 106 3.74 3.37 -2.82
CA LEU A 106 5.11 3.09 -2.37
C LEU A 106 5.67 1.83 -3.03
N THR A 107 4.86 0.76 -3.14
CA THR A 107 5.25 -0.46 -3.87
C THR A 107 5.62 -0.15 -5.32
N LEU A 108 4.82 0.68 -6.01
CA LEU A 108 5.10 1.09 -7.39
C LEU A 108 6.38 1.95 -7.49
N ILE A 109 6.61 2.86 -6.54
CA ILE A 109 7.82 3.68 -6.47
C ILE A 109 9.05 2.79 -6.27
N LEU A 110 9.07 1.92 -5.26
CA LEU A 110 10.19 1.02 -5.00
C LEU A 110 10.48 0.12 -6.20
N ARG A 111 9.43 -0.41 -6.84
CA ARG A 111 9.60 -1.20 -8.06
C ARG A 111 10.19 -0.39 -9.19
N SER A 112 9.83 0.88 -9.33
CA SER A 112 10.38 1.77 -10.36
C SER A 112 11.87 2.07 -10.15
N PHE A 113 12.36 1.97 -8.91
CA PHE A 113 13.78 2.07 -8.57
C PHE A 113 14.55 0.76 -8.74
N GLY A 114 13.88 -0.33 -9.13
CA GLY A 114 14.50 -1.64 -9.29
C GLY A 114 14.62 -2.44 -7.99
N TYR A 115 13.91 -2.06 -6.92
CA TYR A 115 13.91 -2.84 -5.69
C TYR A 115 13.36 -4.25 -5.94
N GLU A 116 14.10 -5.26 -5.46
CA GLU A 116 13.79 -6.69 -5.64
C GLU A 116 13.51 -7.42 -4.32
N GLY A 117 13.46 -6.68 -3.20
CA GLY A 117 13.12 -7.25 -1.90
C GLY A 117 11.62 -7.54 -1.73
N ASN A 118 11.21 -7.79 -0.51
CA ASN A 118 9.81 -8.09 -0.20
C ASN A 118 8.88 -6.94 -0.59
N MET A 119 7.90 -7.26 -1.43
CA MET A 119 6.82 -6.35 -1.84
C MET A 119 5.51 -7.12 -1.91
N PRO A 120 4.85 -7.38 -0.78
CA PRO A 120 3.69 -8.28 -0.71
C PRO A 120 2.56 -7.86 -1.64
N LEU A 121 2.37 -6.55 -1.86
CA LEU A 121 1.30 -6.03 -2.71
C LEU A 121 1.53 -6.19 -4.21
N LEU A 122 2.73 -6.53 -4.67
CA LEU A 122 2.96 -6.87 -6.08
C LEU A 122 2.21 -8.14 -6.52
N LEU A 123 1.93 -9.04 -5.57
CA LEU A 123 1.18 -10.28 -5.82
C LEU A 123 -0.34 -10.06 -5.78
N GLN A 124 -0.78 -8.89 -5.33
CA GLN A 124 -2.20 -8.55 -5.24
C GLN A 124 -2.83 -8.49 -6.64
N ARG A 125 -3.93 -9.23 -6.82
CA ARG A 125 -4.72 -9.19 -8.05
C ARG A 125 -5.80 -8.13 -7.95
N PHE A 126 -5.79 -7.18 -8.87
CA PHE A 126 -6.85 -6.19 -8.98
C PHE A 126 -7.87 -6.68 -10.01
N LYS A 127 -9.11 -6.94 -9.57
CA LYS A 127 -10.20 -7.51 -10.38
C LYS A 127 -10.91 -6.47 -11.25
N SER A 128 -10.81 -5.19 -10.89
CA SER A 128 -11.48 -4.08 -11.56
C SER A 128 -10.62 -3.49 -12.67
N LEU A 129 -11.21 -3.27 -13.85
CA LEU A 129 -10.56 -2.59 -14.96
C LEU A 129 -10.12 -1.18 -14.54
N GLU A 130 -10.98 -0.46 -13.83
CA GLU A 130 -10.68 0.88 -13.31
C GLU A 130 -9.45 0.88 -12.38
N ALA A 131 -9.34 -0.11 -11.49
CA ALA A 131 -8.14 -0.24 -10.64
C ALA A 131 -6.88 -0.47 -11.47
N CYS A 132 -6.96 -1.30 -12.51
CA CYS A 132 -5.84 -1.54 -13.42
C CYS A 132 -5.43 -0.28 -14.18
N GLU A 133 -6.40 0.51 -14.65
CA GLU A 133 -6.16 1.77 -15.35
C GLU A 133 -5.50 2.80 -14.40
N ASN A 134 -6.00 2.94 -13.18
CA ASN A 134 -5.43 3.84 -12.18
C ASN A 134 -4.01 3.44 -11.78
N ILE A 135 -3.71 2.14 -11.66
CA ILE A 135 -2.35 1.64 -11.41
C ILE A 135 -1.43 1.91 -12.60
N ALA A 136 -1.94 1.73 -13.82
CA ALA A 136 -1.18 2.03 -15.04
C ALA A 136 -0.82 3.51 -15.12
N ASN A 137 -1.79 4.39 -14.82
CA ASN A 137 -1.56 5.83 -14.72
C ASN A 137 -0.54 6.17 -13.62
N ALA A 138 -0.66 5.56 -12.43
CA ALA A 138 0.28 5.77 -11.35
C ALA A 138 1.72 5.40 -11.76
N LYS A 139 1.90 4.27 -12.43
CA LYS A 139 3.22 3.88 -12.97
C LYS A 139 3.76 4.90 -13.96
N TYR A 140 2.90 5.40 -14.86
CA TYR A 140 3.30 6.41 -15.83
C TYR A 140 3.77 7.68 -15.12
N VAL A 141 2.97 8.21 -14.19
CA VAL A 141 3.32 9.42 -13.41
C VAL A 141 4.63 9.23 -12.64
N ILE A 142 4.82 8.07 -11.99
CA ILE A 142 6.05 7.77 -11.26
C ILE A 142 7.27 7.76 -12.21
N GLN A 143 7.15 7.17 -13.40
CA GLN A 143 8.24 7.18 -14.39
C GLN A 143 8.59 8.58 -14.87
N GLU A 144 7.60 9.46 -15.02
CA GLU A 144 7.81 10.86 -15.42
C GLU A 144 8.55 11.68 -14.35
N ILE A 145 8.26 11.43 -13.05
CA ILE A 145 8.77 12.27 -11.96
C ILE A 145 10.05 11.76 -11.31
N LYS A 146 10.39 10.47 -11.45
CA LYS A 146 11.54 9.88 -10.72
C LYS A 146 12.92 10.34 -11.21
N GLY A 147 13.00 10.90 -12.42
CA GLY A 147 14.29 11.23 -13.03
C GLY A 147 15.09 9.98 -13.49
N TRP A 148 16.28 10.21 -14.04
CA TRP A 148 17.12 9.18 -14.66
C TRP A 148 18.43 8.91 -13.88
N ASP A 149 18.73 9.67 -12.82
CA ASP A 149 19.93 9.48 -12.03
C ASP A 149 19.81 8.23 -11.16
N SER A 150 20.60 7.21 -11.47
CA SER A 150 20.60 5.94 -10.75
C SER A 150 21.14 6.05 -9.33
N ASP A 151 22.12 6.90 -9.11
CA ASP A 151 22.78 7.03 -7.81
C ASP A 151 21.88 7.79 -6.83
N GLU A 152 21.19 8.84 -7.29
CA GLU A 152 20.20 9.57 -6.51
C GLU A 152 19.01 8.63 -6.17
N ASN A 153 18.54 7.86 -7.14
CA ASN A 153 17.46 6.90 -6.95
C ASN A 153 17.83 5.80 -5.93
N ASN A 154 19.06 5.28 -5.96
CA ASN A 154 19.51 4.27 -5.02
C ASN A 154 19.62 4.81 -3.58
N LYS A 155 20.15 6.02 -3.40
CA LYS A 155 20.20 6.69 -2.10
C LYS A 155 18.80 6.93 -1.54
N MET A 156 17.89 7.43 -2.39
CA MET A 156 16.49 7.65 -2.03
C MET A 156 15.80 6.34 -1.64
N LEU A 157 16.04 5.26 -2.39
CA LEU A 157 15.53 3.92 -2.11
C LEU A 157 15.96 3.44 -0.71
N GLU A 158 17.25 3.52 -0.40
CA GLU A 158 17.77 3.12 0.91
C GLU A 158 17.17 3.95 2.05
N ASN A 159 17.08 5.27 1.85
CA ASN A 159 16.50 6.17 2.84
C ASN A 159 15.03 5.85 3.10
N ILE A 160 14.25 5.63 2.05
CA ILE A 160 12.83 5.23 2.15
C ILE A 160 12.69 3.91 2.91
N LEU A 161 13.46 2.89 2.57
CA LEU A 161 13.32 1.57 3.20
C LEU A 161 13.63 1.60 4.70
N LYS A 162 14.67 2.33 5.10
CA LYS A 162 15.17 2.33 6.48
C LYS A 162 14.50 3.37 7.37
N HIS A 163 14.19 4.54 6.82
CA HIS A 163 13.81 5.72 7.59
C HIS A 163 12.38 6.21 7.36
N LEU A 164 11.66 5.67 6.36
CA LEU A 164 10.23 5.93 6.25
C LEU A 164 9.48 5.07 7.25
N THR A 165 8.84 5.69 8.23
CA THR A 165 8.16 5.01 9.34
C THR A 165 6.66 5.26 9.36
N PHE A 166 5.94 4.34 9.98
CA PHE A 166 4.49 4.36 10.16
C PHE A 166 4.11 4.02 11.59
N SER A 167 3.05 4.64 12.09
CA SER A 167 2.34 4.14 13.27
C SER A 167 1.40 3.01 12.81
N VAL A 168 1.76 1.77 13.08
CA VAL A 168 0.98 0.60 12.70
C VAL A 168 0.08 0.18 13.84
N LEU A 169 -1.23 0.31 13.65
CA LEU A 169 -2.25 -0.23 14.54
C LEU A 169 -2.59 -1.64 14.06
N LEU A 170 -2.22 -2.65 14.83
CA LEU A 170 -2.52 -4.04 14.53
C LEU A 170 -3.73 -4.49 15.34
N LEU A 171 -4.75 -4.96 14.66
CA LEU A 171 -5.95 -5.54 15.24
C LEU A 171 -5.87 -7.06 15.11
N LYS A 172 -5.94 -7.77 16.21
CA LYS A 172 -5.84 -9.23 16.26
C LYS A 172 -7.19 -9.92 16.16
N SER A 173 -8.24 -9.23 16.57
CA SER A 173 -9.58 -9.78 16.64
C SER A 173 -10.24 -9.90 15.26
N LYS A 174 -11.01 -10.98 15.05
CA LYS A 174 -12.01 -11.08 13.98
C LYS A 174 -13.15 -10.08 14.13
N ASN A 175 -13.06 -9.18 15.13
CA ASN A 175 -14.06 -8.15 15.37
C ASN A 175 -13.97 -7.03 14.32
N LEU A 176 -14.66 -7.26 13.22
CA LEU A 176 -14.80 -6.31 12.11
C LEU A 176 -15.41 -4.96 12.57
N ASP A 177 -16.15 -4.94 13.69
CA ASP A 177 -16.71 -3.71 14.25
C ASP A 177 -15.63 -2.73 14.68
N LEU A 178 -14.58 -3.24 15.30
CA LEU A 178 -13.45 -2.43 15.74
C LEU A 178 -12.67 -1.89 14.53
N ALA A 179 -12.37 -2.77 13.57
CA ALA A 179 -11.72 -2.38 12.32
C ALA A 179 -12.53 -1.33 11.56
N TYR A 180 -13.86 -1.54 11.46
CA TYR A 180 -14.78 -0.60 10.82
C TYR A 180 -14.83 0.75 11.53
N THR A 181 -14.85 0.76 12.87
CA THR A 181 -14.87 1.99 13.66
C THR A 181 -13.60 2.81 13.43
N PHE A 182 -12.43 2.16 13.44
CA PHE A 182 -11.16 2.82 13.11
C PHE A 182 -11.13 3.33 11.66
N PHE A 183 -11.56 2.50 10.71
CA PHE A 183 -11.65 2.86 9.30
C PHE A 183 -12.54 4.10 9.08
N SER A 184 -13.74 4.12 9.65
CA SER A 184 -14.67 5.25 9.51
C SER A 184 -14.13 6.53 10.11
N ASN A 185 -13.48 6.46 11.27
CA ASN A 185 -12.90 7.61 11.95
C ASN A 185 -11.68 8.18 11.21
N GLN A 186 -10.82 7.34 10.62
CA GLN A 186 -9.64 7.79 9.89
C GLN A 186 -10.00 8.37 8.52
N ASN A 187 -10.93 7.76 7.79
CA ASN A 187 -11.35 8.23 6.47
C ASN A 187 -12.11 9.58 6.49
N SER A 188 -12.56 10.05 7.67
CA SER A 188 -13.10 11.40 7.83
C SER A 188 -12.05 12.51 7.62
N ARG A 189 -10.75 12.16 7.66
CA ARG A 189 -9.62 13.11 7.55
C ARG A 189 -8.89 13.08 6.21
N GLY A 190 -9.16 12.08 5.33
CA GLY A 190 -8.48 11.88 4.05
C GLY A 190 -9.37 12.15 2.84
N VAL A 191 -9.07 11.49 1.71
CA VAL A 191 -9.98 11.46 0.55
C VAL A 191 -11.27 10.80 0.99
N ARG A 192 -12.38 11.56 0.97
CA ARG A 192 -13.69 11.06 1.44
C ARG A 192 -14.05 9.78 0.70
N LEU A 193 -14.50 8.79 1.46
CA LEU A 193 -15.14 7.62 0.89
C LEU A 193 -16.41 8.04 0.17
N SER A 194 -16.70 7.41 -0.95
CA SER A 194 -18.01 7.53 -1.58
C SER A 194 -19.08 6.85 -0.70
N ASP A 195 -20.32 7.28 -0.81
CA ASP A 195 -21.44 6.62 -0.12
C ASP A 195 -21.52 5.13 -0.45
N TYR A 196 -21.07 4.74 -1.67
CA TYR A 196 -20.97 3.35 -2.09
C TYR A 196 -19.90 2.57 -1.30
N ASP A 197 -18.73 3.16 -1.07
CA ASP A 197 -17.65 2.51 -0.31
C ASP A 197 -18.06 2.29 1.16
N ILE A 198 -18.75 3.28 1.73
CA ILE A 198 -19.31 3.21 3.09
C ILE A 198 -20.38 2.12 3.17
N LEU A 199 -21.28 2.09 2.18
CA LEU A 199 -22.35 1.09 2.11
C LEU A 199 -21.80 -0.30 1.90
N LYS A 200 -20.82 -0.46 1.03
CA LYS A 200 -20.13 -1.72 0.77
C LYS A 200 -19.46 -2.26 2.04
N ALA A 201 -18.70 -1.43 2.74
CA ALA A 201 -18.05 -1.82 3.99
C ALA A 201 -19.08 -2.20 5.06
N HIS A 202 -20.20 -1.47 5.15
CA HIS A 202 -21.28 -1.77 6.08
C HIS A 202 -21.98 -3.09 5.75
N HIS A 203 -22.28 -3.37 4.49
CA HIS A 203 -22.97 -4.62 4.10
C HIS A 203 -22.08 -5.85 4.28
N LEU A 204 -20.79 -5.76 3.94
CA LEU A 204 -19.87 -6.87 4.11
C LEU A 204 -19.66 -7.28 5.58
N ARG A 205 -19.86 -6.36 6.52
CA ARG A 205 -19.88 -6.64 7.95
C ARG A 205 -20.93 -7.68 8.37
N PHE A 206 -22.04 -7.79 7.66
CA PHE A 206 -23.16 -8.69 8.00
C PHE A 206 -23.19 -9.98 7.15
N LEU A 207 -22.25 -10.17 6.20
CA LEU A 207 -22.19 -11.32 5.32
C LEU A 207 -21.14 -12.37 5.77
N ILE A 208 -20.47 -12.15 6.87
CA ILE A 208 -19.52 -13.05 7.53
C ILE A 208 -20.03 -13.36 8.92
#